data_72f751a948113d6f63d3713e6d32169c
#
_entry.id   72f751a948113d6f63d3713e6d32169c
#
_cell.length_a   1.000
_cell.length_b   1.000
_cell.length_c   1.000
_cell.angle_alpha   90.00
_cell.angle_beta   90.00
_cell.angle_gamma   90.00
#
_symmetry.space_group_name_H-M   'P 1'
#
loop_
_entity.id
_entity.type
_entity.pdbx_description
1 polymer ?
#
loop_
_entity_poly.entity_id
_entity_poly.type
_entity_poly.pdbx_seq_one_letter_code
_entity_poly.pdbx_strand_id
1 'polypeptide(L)'
;MLMLTSGMMPGNPKLSFGVVDVRDVADLHIRAMLHPAAAGKRFLAVSRSPVWVQEMALALHRLTPEFARKVPRRQLPSWLVRLAAKKQPALASFTSELGKAKLISNHQAVTLLDWHPRSVDESLEATVRSLATVGVIS
;
A
#
# COMPACT_ATOMS: atom_id res chain seq x y z
N MET A 1 0.61 -1.84 6.83
CA MET A 1 1.82 -2.68 7.01
C MET A 1 1.78 -3.44 8.32
N LEU A 2 1.61 -2.79 9.48
CA LEU A 2 1.58 -3.47 10.79
C LEU A 2 0.65 -4.68 10.86
N MET A 3 -0.56 -4.60 10.32
CA MET A 3 -1.51 -5.74 10.30
C MET A 3 -0.97 -6.95 9.54
N LEU A 4 -0.18 -6.74 8.47
CA LEU A 4 0.42 -7.84 7.72
C LEU A 4 1.58 -8.50 8.48
N THR A 5 2.43 -7.70 9.13
CA THR A 5 3.64 -8.19 9.81
C THR A 5 3.40 -8.68 11.24
N SER A 6 2.27 -8.31 11.86
CA SER A 6 1.94 -8.68 13.25
C SER A 6 1.48 -10.13 13.43
N GLY A 7 1.12 -10.82 12.36
CA GLY A 7 0.54 -12.18 12.43
C GLY A 7 -0.93 -12.24 12.87
N MET A 8 -1.59 -11.08 13.01
CA MET A 8 -3.01 -11.03 13.41
C MET A 8 -3.97 -11.46 12.29
N MET A 9 -3.48 -11.52 11.05
CA MET A 9 -4.31 -11.88 9.90
C MET A 9 -4.15 -13.37 9.55
N PRO A 10 -5.23 -14.15 9.49
CA PRO A 10 -5.16 -15.56 9.11
C PRO A 10 -4.88 -15.77 7.62
N GLY A 11 -4.91 -14.71 6.81
CA GLY A 11 -4.64 -14.70 5.38
C GLY A 11 -4.89 -13.33 4.77
N ASN A 12 -4.53 -13.18 3.50
CA ASN A 12 -4.57 -11.91 2.79
C ASN A 12 -5.96 -11.68 2.16
N PRO A 13 -6.70 -10.61 2.53
CA PRO A 13 -7.95 -10.28 1.87
C PRO A 13 -7.70 -9.85 0.42
N LYS A 14 -8.67 -10.10 -0.47
CA LYS A 14 -8.63 -9.63 -1.86
C LYS A 14 -8.96 -8.12 -1.92
N LEU A 15 -8.05 -7.30 -1.38
CA LEU A 15 -8.11 -5.85 -1.38
C LEU A 15 -6.92 -5.28 -2.13
N SER A 16 -7.12 -4.13 -2.77
CA SER A 16 -6.04 -3.38 -3.43
C SER A 16 -5.98 -1.94 -2.91
N PHE A 17 -4.77 -1.40 -2.86
CA PHE A 17 -4.50 -0.04 -2.39
C PHE A 17 -3.55 0.69 -3.33
N GLY A 18 -3.71 2.00 -3.46
CA GLY A 18 -2.66 2.87 -3.99
C GLY A 18 -1.55 2.97 -2.95
N VAL A 19 -0.32 2.70 -3.37
CA VAL A 19 0.88 2.77 -2.53
C VAL A 19 1.78 3.88 -3.02
N VAL A 20 2.37 4.61 -2.10
CA VAL A 20 3.37 5.63 -2.37
C VAL A 20 4.32 5.75 -1.17
N ASP A 21 5.58 6.02 -1.45
CA ASP A 21 6.57 6.32 -0.41
C ASP A 21 6.35 7.74 0.14
N VAL A 22 6.45 7.91 1.45
CA VAL A 22 6.28 9.23 2.09
C VAL A 22 7.28 10.26 1.59
N ARG A 23 8.50 9.83 1.23
CA ARG A 23 9.55 10.70 0.66
C ARG A 23 9.14 11.23 -0.71
N ASP A 24 8.45 10.41 -1.51
CA ASP A 24 7.96 10.80 -2.83
C ASP A 24 6.73 11.71 -2.72
N VAL A 25 5.91 11.52 -1.67
CA VAL A 25 4.82 12.46 -1.36
C VAL A 25 5.40 13.84 -1.03
N ALA A 26 6.46 13.90 -0.21
CA ALA A 26 7.13 15.15 0.12
C ALA A 26 7.73 15.84 -1.14
N ASP A 27 8.41 15.06 -2.00
CA ASP A 27 8.95 15.56 -3.27
C ASP A 27 7.84 16.11 -4.18
N LEU A 28 6.71 15.39 -4.31
CA LEU A 28 5.57 15.86 -5.11
C LEU A 28 5.02 17.18 -4.60
N HIS A 29 4.94 17.37 -3.27
CA HIS A 29 4.49 18.63 -2.69
C HIS A 29 5.43 19.77 -3.04
N ILE A 30 6.74 19.58 -2.90
CA ILE A 30 7.74 20.58 -3.23
C ILE A 30 7.65 20.96 -4.73
N ARG A 31 7.59 19.97 -5.62
CA ARG A 31 7.44 20.20 -7.08
C ARG A 31 6.17 20.98 -7.39
N ALA A 32 5.03 20.59 -6.78
CA ALA A 32 3.75 21.26 -7.00
C ALA A 32 3.75 22.72 -6.48
N MET A 33 4.45 22.99 -5.39
CA MET A 33 4.61 24.37 -4.87
C MET A 33 5.44 25.26 -5.77
N LEU A 34 6.46 24.71 -6.42
CA LEU A 34 7.41 25.47 -7.23
C LEU A 34 7.01 25.57 -8.71
N HIS A 35 6.15 24.69 -9.21
CA HIS A 35 5.83 24.63 -10.63
C HIS A 35 4.59 25.46 -10.99
N PRO A 36 4.69 26.49 -11.83
CA PRO A 36 3.57 27.39 -12.17
C PRO A 36 2.35 26.67 -12.74
N ALA A 37 2.55 25.58 -13.51
CA ALA A 37 1.45 24.80 -14.10
C ALA A 37 0.68 23.96 -13.06
N ALA A 38 1.12 23.91 -11.81
CA ALA A 38 0.41 23.20 -10.73
C ALA A 38 -0.74 24.01 -10.13
N ALA A 39 -0.77 25.32 -10.35
CA ALA A 39 -1.80 26.18 -9.78
C ALA A 39 -3.21 25.72 -10.16
N GLY A 40 -4.08 25.57 -9.14
CA GLY A 40 -5.45 25.12 -9.31
C GLY A 40 -5.64 23.64 -9.70
N LYS A 41 -4.57 22.82 -9.73
CA LYS A 41 -4.62 21.42 -10.12
C LYS A 41 -4.51 20.49 -8.90
N ARG A 42 -5.01 19.26 -9.07
CA ARG A 42 -4.89 18.19 -8.09
C ARG A 42 -4.03 17.06 -8.67
N PHE A 43 -3.11 16.56 -7.87
CA PHE A 43 -2.23 15.46 -8.24
C PHE A 43 -2.49 14.26 -7.35
N LEU A 44 -2.51 13.06 -7.93
CA LEU A 44 -2.60 11.82 -7.18
C LEU A 44 -1.19 11.32 -6.89
N ALA A 45 -0.84 11.29 -5.61
CA ALA A 45 0.42 10.72 -5.13
C ALA A 45 0.28 9.20 -5.00
N VAL A 46 0.64 8.48 -6.04
CA VAL A 46 0.62 7.02 -6.08
C VAL A 46 1.74 6.51 -6.98
N SER A 47 2.46 5.46 -6.54
CA SER A 47 3.63 4.97 -7.30
C SER A 47 3.25 4.37 -8.65
N ARG A 48 2.16 3.62 -8.70
CA ARG A 48 1.61 2.99 -9.93
C ARG A 48 0.15 2.59 -9.71
N SER A 49 -0.35 1.73 -10.57
CA SER A 49 -1.66 1.07 -10.38
C SER A 49 -1.81 0.43 -8.99
N PRO A 50 -3.02 0.24 -8.50
CA PRO A 50 -3.27 -0.36 -7.20
C PRO A 50 -2.56 -1.70 -7.03
N VAL A 51 -2.03 -1.94 -5.85
CA VAL A 51 -1.31 -3.16 -5.48
C VAL A 51 -2.21 -4.01 -4.58
N TRP A 52 -2.32 -5.29 -4.88
CA TRP A 52 -3.09 -6.21 -4.06
C TRP A 52 -2.35 -6.54 -2.75
N VAL A 53 -3.08 -6.72 -1.67
CA VAL A 53 -2.53 -7.14 -0.37
C VAL A 53 -1.72 -8.43 -0.52
N GLN A 54 -2.18 -9.36 -1.35
CA GLN A 54 -1.45 -10.60 -1.66
C GLN A 54 -0.10 -10.32 -2.33
N GLU A 55 -0.03 -9.37 -3.27
CA GLU A 55 1.23 -8.98 -3.92
C GLU A 55 2.21 -8.37 -2.92
N MET A 56 1.70 -7.49 -2.04
CA MET A 56 2.52 -6.92 -0.96
C MET A 56 3.08 -8.00 -0.03
N ALA A 57 2.24 -8.98 0.36
CA ALA A 57 2.66 -10.09 1.21
C ALA A 57 3.76 -10.92 0.56
N LEU A 58 3.62 -11.26 -0.74
CA LEU A 58 4.63 -12.00 -1.49
C LEU A 58 5.92 -11.19 -1.69
N ALA A 59 5.80 -9.89 -1.94
CA ALA A 59 6.96 -9.00 -2.02
C ALA A 59 7.74 -8.96 -0.70
N LEU A 60 7.05 -8.89 0.45
CA LEU A 60 7.71 -8.96 1.76
C LEU A 60 8.47 -10.26 1.99
N HIS A 61 7.90 -11.40 1.61
CA HIS A 61 8.60 -12.69 1.70
C HIS A 61 9.87 -12.75 0.84
N ARG A 62 9.89 -12.01 -0.28
CA ARG A 62 11.04 -11.94 -1.19
C ARG A 62 12.09 -10.95 -0.70
N LEU A 63 11.66 -9.75 -0.26
CA LEU A 63 12.55 -8.63 0.04
C LEU A 63 13.08 -8.64 1.47
N THR A 64 12.25 -9.08 2.42
CA THR A 64 12.54 -9.05 3.85
C THR A 64 12.09 -10.35 4.54
N PRO A 65 12.65 -11.51 4.16
CA PRO A 65 12.21 -12.82 4.67
C PRO A 65 12.35 -12.95 6.18
N GLU A 66 13.32 -12.24 6.77
CA GLU A 66 13.56 -12.20 8.21
C GLU A 66 12.37 -11.61 8.99
N PHE A 67 11.67 -10.62 8.42
CA PHE A 67 10.50 -9.97 9.04
C PHE A 67 9.16 -10.50 8.52
N ALA A 68 9.18 -11.32 7.48
CA ALA A 68 7.97 -11.85 6.85
C ALA A 68 7.45 -13.16 7.47
N ARG A 69 8.06 -13.66 8.54
CA ARG A 69 7.69 -14.98 9.14
C ARG A 69 6.22 -15.06 9.52
N LYS A 70 5.64 -13.97 9.99
CA LYS A 70 4.23 -13.87 10.41
C LYS A 70 3.29 -13.40 9.30
N VAL A 71 3.81 -13.05 8.12
CA VAL A 71 3.03 -12.56 6.98
C VAL A 71 2.33 -13.75 6.31
N PRO A 72 0.99 -13.74 6.17
CA PRO A 72 0.29 -14.84 5.51
C PRO A 72 0.67 -14.96 4.04
N ARG A 73 0.86 -16.19 3.56
CA ARG A 73 1.14 -16.47 2.14
C ARG A 73 -0.12 -16.73 1.33
N ARG A 74 -1.22 -17.10 1.98
CA ARG A 74 -2.46 -17.50 1.32
C ARG A 74 -3.45 -16.36 1.25
N GLN A 75 -4.14 -16.26 0.12
CA GLN A 75 -5.26 -15.33 -0.03
C GLN A 75 -6.51 -15.94 0.61
N LEU A 76 -7.25 -15.11 1.36
CA LEU A 76 -8.53 -15.48 1.93
C LEU A 76 -9.64 -15.38 0.88
N PRO A 77 -10.51 -16.38 0.76
CA PRO A 77 -11.73 -16.26 -0.02
C PRO A 77 -12.60 -15.11 0.50
N SER A 78 -13.17 -14.31 -0.42
CA SER A 78 -13.94 -13.12 -0.05
C SER A 78 -15.17 -13.42 0.82
N TRP A 79 -15.74 -14.62 0.72
CA TRP A 79 -16.88 -15.02 1.54
C TRP A 79 -16.51 -15.17 3.03
N LEU A 80 -15.30 -15.67 3.33
CA LEU A 80 -14.79 -15.74 4.72
C LEU A 80 -14.63 -14.35 5.32
N VAL A 81 -14.07 -13.41 4.54
CA VAL A 81 -13.88 -12.01 4.98
C VAL A 81 -15.25 -11.35 5.24
N ARG A 82 -16.25 -11.60 4.38
CA ARG A 82 -17.62 -11.11 4.57
C ARG A 82 -18.28 -11.71 5.82
N LEU A 83 -18.04 -12.98 6.10
CA LEU A 83 -18.58 -13.63 7.31
C LEU A 83 -17.94 -13.04 8.57
N ALA A 84 -16.63 -12.84 8.59
CA ALA A 84 -15.91 -12.20 9.69
C ALA A 84 -16.38 -10.75 9.93
N ALA A 85 -16.68 -10.01 8.85
CA ALA A 85 -17.16 -8.64 8.92
C ALA A 85 -18.51 -8.50 9.63
N LYS A 86 -19.34 -9.55 9.68
CA LYS A 86 -20.60 -9.55 10.47
C LYS A 86 -20.34 -9.45 11.98
N LYS A 87 -19.18 -9.91 12.45
CA LYS A 87 -18.78 -9.87 13.86
C LYS A 87 -17.84 -8.71 14.20
N GLN A 88 -17.22 -8.10 13.20
CA GLN A 88 -16.25 -7.00 13.36
C GLN A 88 -16.62 -5.80 12.49
N PRO A 89 -17.24 -4.76 13.05
CA PRO A 89 -17.66 -3.56 12.30
C PRO A 89 -16.53 -2.88 11.53
N ALA A 90 -15.29 -2.94 12.04
CA ALA A 90 -14.11 -2.40 11.39
C ALA A 90 -13.80 -3.06 10.02
N LEU A 91 -14.20 -4.32 9.82
CA LEU A 91 -14.04 -5.02 8.56
C LEU A 91 -15.21 -4.76 7.59
N ALA A 92 -16.35 -4.31 8.10
CA ALA A 92 -17.54 -4.07 7.29
C ALA A 92 -17.29 -3.00 6.22
N SER A 93 -16.53 -1.94 6.54
CA SER A 93 -16.17 -0.87 5.60
C SER A 93 -15.35 -1.34 4.40
N PHE A 94 -14.60 -2.44 4.54
CA PHE A 94 -13.79 -3.00 3.46
C PHE A 94 -14.53 -4.04 2.61
N THR A 95 -15.69 -4.50 3.03
CA THR A 95 -16.42 -5.57 2.31
C THR A 95 -16.90 -5.14 0.93
N SER A 96 -17.23 -3.85 0.75
CA SER A 96 -17.63 -3.26 -0.52
C SER A 96 -16.48 -3.16 -1.53
N GLU A 97 -15.25 -3.13 -1.06
CA GLU A 97 -14.03 -2.99 -1.86
C GLU A 97 -13.39 -4.35 -2.21
N LEU A 98 -13.88 -5.45 -1.61
CA LEU A 98 -13.34 -6.79 -1.86
C LEU A 98 -13.45 -7.18 -3.34
N GLY A 99 -12.30 -7.54 -3.92
CA GLY A 99 -12.21 -7.97 -5.30
C GLY A 99 -12.21 -6.85 -6.33
N LYS A 100 -12.25 -5.59 -5.90
CA LYS A 100 -12.22 -4.42 -6.79
C LYS A 100 -10.82 -3.79 -6.79
N ALA A 101 -10.34 -3.42 -7.97
CA ALA A 101 -9.17 -2.56 -8.13
C ALA A 101 -9.66 -1.21 -8.68
N LYS A 102 -9.43 -0.13 -7.93
CA LYS A 102 -9.74 1.22 -8.41
C LYS A 102 -8.67 1.64 -9.40
N LEU A 103 -9.07 2.04 -10.60
CA LEU A 103 -8.14 2.64 -11.55
C LEU A 103 -7.71 4.00 -11.01
N ILE A 104 -6.45 4.09 -10.62
CA ILE A 104 -5.79 5.33 -10.18
C ILE A 104 -4.53 5.53 -11.01
N SER A 105 -4.23 6.77 -11.35
CA SER A 105 -3.09 7.11 -12.19
C SER A 105 -2.40 8.36 -11.66
N ASN A 106 -1.08 8.33 -11.65
CA ASN A 106 -0.21 9.45 -11.36
C ASN A 106 0.22 10.21 -12.62
N HIS A 107 -0.37 9.89 -13.77
CA HIS A 107 0.03 10.42 -15.08
C HIS A 107 0.20 11.95 -15.09
N GLN A 108 -0.73 12.68 -14.46
CA GLN A 108 -0.67 14.13 -14.38
C GLN A 108 0.54 14.63 -13.57
N ALA A 109 0.92 13.93 -12.50
CA ALA A 109 2.11 14.27 -11.71
C ALA A 109 3.39 14.00 -12.52
N VAL A 110 3.44 12.87 -13.22
CA VAL A 110 4.58 12.52 -14.09
C VAL A 110 4.73 13.52 -15.23
N THR A 111 3.66 13.83 -15.96
CA THR A 111 3.74 14.65 -17.18
C THR A 111 3.92 16.13 -16.91
N LEU A 112 3.32 16.68 -15.85
CA LEU A 112 3.40 18.11 -15.57
C LEU A 112 4.52 18.49 -14.60
N LEU A 113 4.86 17.59 -13.66
CA LEU A 113 5.82 17.90 -12.60
C LEU A 113 7.11 17.08 -12.72
N ASP A 114 7.24 16.26 -13.76
CA ASP A 114 8.37 15.32 -13.91
C ASP A 114 8.62 14.50 -12.63
N TRP A 115 7.52 14.00 -12.03
CA TRP A 115 7.55 13.30 -10.77
C TRP A 115 7.67 11.78 -10.98
N HIS A 116 8.78 11.22 -10.53
CA HIS A 116 9.10 9.80 -10.67
C HIS A 116 9.22 9.12 -9.30
N PRO A 117 8.12 8.55 -8.78
CA PRO A 117 8.12 7.91 -7.47
C PRO A 117 8.90 6.59 -7.50
N ARG A 118 9.41 6.20 -6.33
CA ARG A 118 10.04 4.91 -6.08
C ARG A 118 9.09 3.77 -6.38
N SER A 119 9.66 2.60 -6.62
CA SER A 119 8.90 1.38 -6.78
C SER A 119 8.17 0.99 -5.49
N VAL A 120 7.11 0.21 -5.64
CA VAL A 120 6.37 -0.34 -4.49
C VAL A 120 7.28 -1.23 -3.65
N ASP A 121 8.16 -2.01 -4.28
CA ASP A 121 9.10 -2.91 -3.62
C ASP A 121 10.07 -2.14 -2.70
N GLU A 122 10.66 -1.06 -3.20
CA GLU A 122 11.54 -0.19 -2.40
C GLU A 122 10.80 0.44 -1.21
N SER A 123 9.56 0.88 -1.43
CA SER A 123 8.72 1.48 -0.38
C SER A 123 8.35 0.46 0.69
N LEU A 124 8.03 -0.77 0.30
CA LEU A 124 7.70 -1.86 1.22
C LEU A 124 8.93 -2.25 2.06
N GLU A 125 10.08 -2.46 1.41
CA GLU A 125 11.33 -2.80 2.08
C GLU A 125 11.74 -1.72 3.09
N ALA A 126 11.76 -0.45 2.66
CA ALA A 126 12.12 0.67 3.52
C ALA A 126 11.18 0.78 4.73
N THR A 127 9.87 0.57 4.52
CA THR A 127 8.88 0.60 5.61
C THR A 127 9.13 -0.49 6.63
N VAL A 128 9.36 -1.74 6.19
CA VAL A 128 9.60 -2.86 7.10
C VAL A 128 10.89 -2.69 7.89
N ARG A 129 11.98 -2.29 7.22
CA ARG A 129 13.26 -2.01 7.89
C ARG A 129 13.14 -0.89 8.91
N SER A 130 12.41 0.20 8.59
CA SER A 130 12.13 1.28 9.53
C SER A 130 11.34 0.81 10.75
N LEU A 131 10.30 0.00 10.56
CA LEU A 131 9.51 -0.57 11.66
C LEU A 131 10.34 -1.49 12.56
N ALA A 132 11.28 -2.25 11.97
CA ALA A 132 12.22 -3.07 12.73
C ALA A 132 13.21 -2.21 13.54
N THR A 133 13.76 -1.14 12.95
CA THR A 133 14.68 -0.24 13.62
C THR A 133 14.07 0.43 14.85
N VAL A 134 12.78 0.79 14.79
CA VAL A 134 12.05 1.37 15.92
C VAL A 134 11.44 0.33 16.86
N GLY A 135 11.75 -0.96 16.67
CA GLY A 135 11.34 -2.05 17.57
C GLY A 135 9.85 -2.43 17.50
N VAL A 136 9.13 -2.02 16.45
CA VAL A 136 7.69 -2.31 16.28
C VAL A 136 7.46 -3.72 15.75
N ILE A 137 8.41 -4.26 15.00
CA ILE A 137 8.40 -5.63 14.45
C ILE A 137 9.75 -6.32 14.71
N SER A 138 9.70 -7.65 14.82
CA SER A 138 10.86 -8.52 15.06
C SER A 138 10.78 -9.79 14.22
#